data_b7e29ef94d01f8b9620007ec3a3cae3a
#
_entry.id   b7e29ef94d01f8b9620007ec3a3cae3a
#
_cell.length_a   1.000
_cell.length_b   1.000
_cell.length_c   1.000
_cell.angle_alpha   90.00
_cell.angle_beta   90.00
_cell.angle_gamma   90.00
#
_symmetry.space_group_name_H-M   'P 1'
#
loop_
_entity.id
_entity.type
_entity.pdbx_description
1 polymer ?
#
loop_
_entity_poly.entity_id
_entity_poly.type
_entity_poly.pdbx_seq_one_letter_code
_entity_poly.pdbx_strand_id
1 'polypeptide(L)'
;GEKLNFKISSTSIRFIPDINKFRLNNYTKRIVTDSIDILENRRTFDTIFSFSVDDLTPLNYVAESLNYNELVNFIDIEKSRGSTNIERYLVVKYKKWSIPFSIFILTLIGFSVAAEKRRGGTGVNLAFGICVAMVYVFFDKIFGVLAQQSDLSPLIAVWLPNILFGILAIYLVYNAKK
;
A
#
# COMPACT_ATOMS: atom_id res chain seq x y z
N GLY A 1 11.77 -17.18 24.08
CA GLY A 1 11.07 -17.49 22.83
C GLY A 1 9.71 -18.09 23.14
N GLU A 2 8.65 -17.67 22.46
CA GLU A 2 7.31 -18.23 22.59
C GLU A 2 7.34 -19.68 22.11
N LYS A 3 6.86 -20.63 22.96
CA LYS A 3 6.69 -22.04 22.57
C LYS A 3 5.40 -22.17 21.74
N LEU A 4 5.50 -22.77 20.56
CA LEU A 4 4.35 -23.09 19.72
C LEU A 4 3.56 -24.23 20.37
N ASN A 5 2.38 -23.93 20.90
CA ASN A 5 1.53 -24.92 21.56
C ASN A 5 0.74 -25.78 20.57
N PHE A 6 0.25 -25.17 19.49
CA PHE A 6 -0.47 -25.88 18.42
C PHE A 6 -0.42 -25.12 17.10
N LYS A 7 -0.60 -25.83 15.99
CA LYS A 7 -0.74 -25.28 14.65
C LYS A 7 -2.05 -25.78 14.02
N ILE A 8 -2.83 -24.86 13.47
CA ILE A 8 -4.03 -25.19 12.68
C ILE A 8 -3.72 -24.93 11.21
N SER A 9 -4.06 -25.87 10.34
CA SER A 9 -4.00 -25.77 8.90
C SER A 9 -5.35 -26.13 8.31
N SER A 10 -5.77 -25.40 7.26
CA SER A 10 -6.99 -25.72 6.52
C SER A 10 -6.78 -25.32 5.04
N THR A 11 -7.51 -25.98 4.14
CA THR A 11 -7.46 -25.67 2.70
C THR A 11 -8.18 -24.35 2.40
N SER A 12 -9.26 -24.06 3.12
CA SER A 12 -10.01 -22.81 2.99
C SER A 12 -10.69 -22.45 4.31
N ILE A 13 -10.87 -21.16 4.51
CA ILE A 13 -11.63 -20.57 5.61
C ILE A 13 -12.77 -19.74 5.02
N ARG A 14 -14.01 -19.94 5.51
CA ARG A 14 -15.18 -19.19 5.11
C ARG A 14 -15.91 -18.68 6.34
N PHE A 15 -16.21 -17.40 6.37
CA PHE A 15 -17.08 -16.83 7.40
C PHE A 15 -18.54 -17.11 7.06
N ILE A 16 -19.32 -17.53 8.06
CA ILE A 16 -20.76 -17.78 7.94
C ILE A 16 -21.49 -16.77 8.84
N PRO A 17 -22.11 -15.71 8.25
CA PRO A 17 -22.76 -14.63 9.00
C PRO A 17 -23.87 -15.13 9.91
N ASP A 18 -24.66 -16.11 9.45
CA ASP A 18 -25.86 -16.61 10.16
C ASP A 18 -25.55 -17.18 11.56
N ILE A 19 -24.36 -17.76 11.73
CA ILE A 19 -23.93 -18.36 13.00
C ILE A 19 -22.76 -17.64 13.63
N ASN A 20 -22.25 -16.58 12.99
CA ASN A 20 -21.08 -15.79 13.40
C ASN A 20 -19.84 -16.67 13.68
N LYS A 21 -19.57 -17.65 12.81
CA LYS A 21 -18.46 -18.59 12.93
C LYS A 21 -17.69 -18.70 11.63
N PHE A 22 -16.42 -19.09 11.76
CA PHE A 22 -15.57 -19.45 10.62
C PHE A 22 -15.63 -20.97 10.41
N ARG A 23 -15.94 -21.37 9.16
CA ARG A 23 -15.86 -22.77 8.72
C ARG A 23 -14.52 -23.02 8.05
N LEU A 24 -13.77 -23.96 8.60
CA LEU A 24 -12.52 -24.46 8.04
C LEU A 24 -12.80 -25.76 7.30
N ASN A 25 -12.33 -25.85 6.05
CA ASN A 25 -12.41 -27.08 5.24
C ASN A 25 -11.05 -27.79 5.27
N ASN A 26 -11.07 -29.10 5.41
CA ASN A 26 -9.87 -29.95 5.59
C ASN A 26 -9.02 -29.45 6.79
N TYR A 27 -9.68 -29.33 7.92
CA TYR A 27 -9.06 -28.90 9.18
C TYR A 27 -8.07 -29.93 9.67
N THR A 28 -6.84 -29.50 9.93
CA THR A 28 -5.79 -30.27 10.58
C THR A 28 -5.23 -29.46 11.76
N LYS A 29 -5.36 -29.96 12.95
CA LYS A 29 -4.73 -29.40 14.16
C LYS A 29 -3.57 -30.29 14.58
N ARG A 30 -2.39 -29.71 14.66
CA ARG A 30 -1.19 -30.34 15.21
C ARG A 30 -0.90 -29.70 16.57
N ILE A 31 -0.98 -30.49 17.61
CA ILE A 31 -0.61 -30.10 18.96
C ILE A 31 0.85 -30.53 19.17
N VAL A 32 1.71 -29.56 19.45
CA VAL A 32 3.14 -29.78 19.62
C VAL A 32 3.37 -30.11 21.11
N THR A 33 3.78 -31.34 21.36
CA THR A 33 4.12 -31.82 22.70
C THR A 33 5.59 -32.27 22.72
N ASP A 34 6.26 -32.17 23.84
CA ASP A 34 7.70 -32.48 23.96
C ASP A 34 8.07 -33.93 23.56
N SER A 35 7.10 -34.86 23.48
CA SER A 35 7.34 -36.27 23.18
C SER A 35 6.66 -36.80 21.94
N ILE A 36 5.42 -36.42 21.66
CA ILE A 36 4.63 -36.93 20.50
C ILE A 36 3.68 -35.84 20.03
N ASP A 37 3.68 -35.55 18.72
CA ASP A 37 2.73 -34.65 18.11
C ASP A 37 1.37 -35.33 17.91
N ILE A 38 0.29 -34.72 18.39
CA ILE A 38 -1.06 -35.22 18.20
C ILE A 38 -1.67 -34.49 16.98
N LEU A 39 -2.11 -35.29 16.00
CA LEU A 39 -2.77 -34.80 14.79
C LEU A 39 -4.27 -35.07 14.85
N GLU A 40 -5.09 -34.02 14.76
CA GLU A 40 -6.54 -34.09 14.64
C GLU A 40 -6.94 -33.63 13.25
N ASN A 41 -7.62 -34.51 12.49
CA ASN A 41 -8.11 -34.24 11.15
C ASN A 41 -9.64 -34.26 11.11
N ARG A 42 -10.25 -33.21 10.52
CA ARG A 42 -11.70 -33.15 10.23
C ARG A 42 -11.96 -32.57 8.86
N ARG A 43 -13.00 -33.04 8.16
CA ARG A 43 -13.40 -32.49 6.85
C ARG A 43 -13.86 -31.05 6.98
N THR A 44 -14.65 -30.74 8.00
CA THR A 44 -15.16 -29.39 8.30
C THR A 44 -15.13 -29.16 9.79
N PHE A 45 -14.74 -27.96 10.21
CA PHE A 45 -14.73 -27.56 11.61
C PHE A 45 -15.18 -26.10 11.72
N ASP A 46 -16.24 -25.86 12.48
CA ASP A 46 -16.75 -24.51 12.72
C ASP A 46 -16.20 -23.99 14.05
N THR A 47 -15.52 -22.85 14.02
CA THR A 47 -14.90 -22.24 15.20
C THR A 47 -15.06 -20.73 15.21
N ILE A 48 -14.89 -20.16 16.41
CA ILE A 48 -14.82 -18.71 16.59
C ILE A 48 -13.34 -18.37 16.79
N PHE A 49 -12.87 -17.39 16.02
CA PHE A 49 -11.54 -16.81 16.21
C PHE A 49 -11.66 -15.45 16.90
N SER A 50 -10.58 -15.01 17.53
CA SER A 50 -10.47 -13.68 18.13
C SER A 50 -10.26 -12.57 17.10
N PHE A 51 -10.10 -12.91 15.81
CA PHE A 51 -9.99 -11.97 14.70
C PHE A 51 -11.31 -11.92 13.90
N SER A 52 -11.59 -10.77 13.30
CA SER A 52 -12.74 -10.55 12.41
C SER A 52 -12.38 -10.83 10.96
N VAL A 53 -13.39 -10.83 10.07
CA VAL A 53 -13.17 -10.94 8.61
C VAL A 53 -12.35 -9.75 8.09
N ASP A 54 -12.55 -8.57 8.68
CA ASP A 54 -11.83 -7.35 8.31
C ASP A 54 -10.32 -7.45 8.62
N ASP A 55 -9.95 -8.18 9.66
CA ASP A 55 -8.55 -8.42 10.01
C ASP A 55 -7.81 -9.33 8.99
N LEU A 56 -8.57 -10.08 8.17
CA LEU A 56 -8.03 -10.92 7.09
C LEU A 56 -7.87 -10.16 5.77
N THR A 57 -8.44 -8.97 5.68
CA THR A 57 -8.32 -8.12 4.48
C THR A 57 -6.91 -7.52 4.44
N PRO A 58 -6.25 -7.47 3.26
CA PRO A 58 -4.95 -6.82 3.16
C PRO A 58 -5.03 -5.39 3.69
N LEU A 59 -4.25 -5.09 4.73
CA LEU A 59 -4.28 -3.84 5.48
C LEU A 59 -4.17 -2.59 4.59
N ASN A 60 -3.40 -2.68 3.50
CA ASN A 60 -3.27 -1.59 2.54
C ASN A 60 -4.60 -1.29 1.83
N TYR A 61 -5.36 -2.32 1.48
CA TYR A 61 -6.63 -2.17 0.79
C TYR A 61 -7.69 -1.49 1.66
N VAL A 62 -7.74 -1.83 2.95
CA VAL A 62 -8.64 -1.16 3.92
C VAL A 62 -8.29 0.33 4.00
N ALA A 63 -7.03 0.67 4.21
CA ALA A 63 -6.58 2.06 4.32
C ALA A 63 -6.84 2.88 3.03
N GLU A 64 -6.67 2.28 1.85
CA GLU A 64 -6.91 2.94 0.56
C GLU A 64 -8.40 3.23 0.31
N SER A 65 -9.30 2.35 0.77
CA SER A 65 -10.76 2.47 0.58
C SER A 65 -11.41 3.53 1.49
N LEU A 66 -10.80 3.85 2.63
CA LEU A 66 -11.34 4.81 3.59
C LEU A 66 -11.26 6.25 3.09
N ASN A 67 -12.25 7.08 3.46
CA ASN A 67 -12.16 8.52 3.29
C ASN A 67 -11.05 9.11 4.17
N TYR A 68 -10.63 10.37 3.91
CA TYR A 68 -9.52 10.98 4.65
C TYR A 68 -9.77 11.02 6.16
N ASN A 69 -10.96 11.44 6.60
CA ASN A 69 -11.31 11.53 8.02
C ASN A 69 -11.40 10.15 8.69
N GLU A 70 -11.98 9.19 7.99
CA GLU A 70 -12.06 7.79 8.43
C GLU A 70 -10.65 7.18 8.56
N LEU A 71 -9.77 7.46 7.60
CA LEU A 71 -8.39 7.01 7.62
C LEU A 71 -7.61 7.59 8.80
N VAL A 72 -7.82 8.88 9.14
CA VAL A 72 -7.17 9.50 10.30
C VAL A 72 -7.63 8.79 11.58
N ASN A 73 -8.94 8.63 11.77
CA ASN A 73 -9.50 7.92 12.93
C ASN A 73 -9.01 6.47 13.00
N PHE A 74 -8.95 5.79 11.86
CA PHE A 74 -8.43 4.43 11.78
C PHE A 74 -6.96 4.35 12.21
N ILE A 75 -6.11 5.28 11.76
CA ILE A 75 -4.71 5.35 12.16
C ILE A 75 -4.57 5.57 13.68
N ASP A 76 -5.40 6.43 14.27
CA ASP A 76 -5.36 6.71 15.71
C ASP A 76 -5.76 5.48 16.54
N ILE A 77 -6.78 4.73 16.09
CA ILE A 77 -7.19 3.48 16.71
C ILE A 77 -6.07 2.41 16.61
N GLU A 78 -5.51 2.22 15.42
CA GLU A 78 -4.43 1.26 15.19
C GLU A 78 -3.16 1.62 15.99
N LYS A 79 -2.87 2.91 16.13
CA LYS A 79 -1.78 3.39 16.96
C LYS A 79 -1.99 3.06 18.45
N SER A 80 -3.23 3.22 18.94
CA SER A 80 -3.58 2.87 20.32
C SER A 80 -3.51 1.36 20.60
N ARG A 81 -3.71 0.53 19.56
CA ARG A 81 -3.58 -0.94 19.61
C ARG A 81 -2.14 -1.43 19.51
N GLY A 82 -1.16 -0.54 19.26
CA GLY A 82 0.23 -0.90 19.08
C GLY A 82 0.54 -1.62 17.76
N SER A 83 -0.25 -1.36 16.70
CA SER A 83 -0.05 -1.95 15.38
C SER A 83 1.32 -1.61 14.81
N THR A 84 2.01 -2.59 14.26
CA THR A 84 3.32 -2.42 13.60
C THR A 84 3.21 -1.85 12.17
N ASN A 85 1.99 -1.71 11.64
CA ASN A 85 1.76 -1.28 10.26
C ASN A 85 1.44 0.23 10.10
N ILE A 86 1.68 1.02 11.14
CA ILE A 86 1.35 2.46 11.16
C ILE A 86 2.00 3.21 10.00
N GLU A 87 3.27 2.92 9.70
CA GLU A 87 4.01 3.56 8.61
C GLU A 87 3.32 3.39 7.25
N ARG A 88 2.75 2.21 7.00
CA ARG A 88 1.98 1.92 5.78
C ARG A 88 0.73 2.79 5.67
N TYR A 89 -0.02 2.93 6.75
CA TYR A 89 -1.22 3.77 6.78
C TYR A 89 -0.89 5.26 6.63
N LEU A 90 0.21 5.71 7.21
CA LEU A 90 0.71 7.08 7.05
C LEU A 90 1.10 7.36 5.59
N VAL A 91 1.75 6.40 4.90
CA VAL A 91 2.04 6.54 3.46
C VAL A 91 0.75 6.73 2.67
N VAL A 92 -0.30 5.93 2.92
CA VAL A 92 -1.60 6.08 2.24
C VAL A 92 -2.21 7.45 2.53
N LYS A 93 -2.18 7.89 3.80
CA LYS A 93 -2.69 9.21 4.21
C LYS A 93 -2.02 10.35 3.46
N TYR A 94 -0.68 10.35 3.39
CA TYR A 94 0.07 11.41 2.71
C TYR A 94 -0.10 11.33 1.18
N LYS A 95 -0.26 10.13 0.61
CA LYS A 95 -0.53 9.94 -0.81
C LYS A 95 -1.86 10.55 -1.25
N LYS A 96 -2.90 10.57 -0.42
CA LYS A 96 -4.18 11.24 -0.74
C LYS A 96 -4.00 12.72 -1.10
N TRP A 97 -3.02 13.40 -0.50
CA TRP A 97 -2.68 14.79 -0.82
C TRP A 97 -1.60 14.90 -1.91
N SER A 98 -0.64 14.01 -1.91
CA SER A 98 0.47 14.01 -2.86
C SER A 98 0.02 13.77 -4.30
N ILE A 99 -0.95 12.88 -4.54
CA ILE A 99 -1.44 12.49 -5.87
C ILE A 99 -1.98 13.69 -6.68
N PRO A 100 -2.86 14.56 -6.15
CA PRO A 100 -3.30 15.75 -6.90
C PRO A 100 -2.14 16.65 -7.31
N PHE A 101 -1.15 16.85 -6.42
CA PHE A 101 0.04 17.64 -6.74
C PHE A 101 0.88 17.00 -7.85
N SER A 102 1.04 15.68 -7.82
CA SER A 102 1.78 14.97 -8.85
C SER A 102 1.15 15.09 -10.23
N ILE A 103 -0.18 15.02 -10.32
CA ILE A 103 -0.93 15.22 -11.56
C ILE A 103 -0.67 16.62 -12.11
N PHE A 104 -0.72 17.63 -11.25
CA PHE A 104 -0.45 19.02 -11.64
C PHE A 104 0.98 19.20 -12.16
N ILE A 105 1.98 18.65 -11.44
CA ILE A 105 3.39 18.70 -11.82
C ILE A 105 3.63 18.02 -13.18
N LEU A 106 3.10 16.80 -13.35
CA LEU A 106 3.26 16.05 -14.61
C LEU A 106 2.56 16.75 -15.78
N THR A 107 1.41 17.40 -15.54
CA THR A 107 0.71 18.19 -16.54
C THR A 107 1.56 19.39 -16.99
N LEU A 108 2.18 20.10 -16.04
CA LEU A 108 3.10 21.21 -16.35
C LEU A 108 4.30 20.75 -17.16
N ILE A 109 4.89 19.59 -16.82
CA ILE A 109 5.99 19.00 -17.59
C ILE A 109 5.53 18.68 -19.01
N GLY A 110 4.40 17.98 -19.16
CA GLY A 110 3.84 17.64 -20.47
C GLY A 110 3.54 18.86 -21.33
N PHE A 111 2.94 19.90 -20.74
CA PHE A 111 2.68 21.16 -21.41
C PHE A 111 3.98 21.85 -21.88
N SER A 112 4.98 21.93 -21.01
CA SER A 112 6.26 22.57 -21.32
C SER A 112 7.00 21.88 -22.45
N VAL A 113 6.99 20.54 -22.44
CA VAL A 113 7.61 19.72 -23.49
C VAL A 113 6.86 19.85 -24.82
N ALA A 114 5.52 19.90 -24.78
CA ALA A 114 4.70 20.08 -25.98
C ALA A 114 4.86 21.46 -26.60
N ALA A 115 5.11 22.49 -25.79
CA ALA A 115 5.30 23.87 -26.27
C ALA A 115 6.65 24.07 -27.01
N GLU A 116 7.64 23.21 -26.77
CA GLU A 116 8.96 23.30 -27.39
C GLU A 116 8.93 22.74 -28.83
N LYS A 117 9.23 23.61 -29.81
CA LYS A 117 9.36 23.21 -31.22
C LYS A 117 10.69 22.48 -31.45
N ARG A 118 10.64 21.15 -31.48
CA ARG A 118 11.83 20.30 -31.81
C ARG A 118 11.75 19.83 -33.26
N ARG A 119 12.91 19.73 -33.90
CA ARG A 119 13.05 19.25 -35.30
C ARG A 119 12.58 17.79 -35.51
N GLY A 120 12.33 17.03 -34.44
CA GLY A 120 11.85 15.61 -34.46
C GLY A 120 10.32 15.44 -34.53
N GLY A 121 9.54 16.55 -34.61
CA GLY A 121 8.09 16.46 -34.62
C GLY A 121 7.42 16.15 -33.29
N THR A 122 6.08 16.08 -33.27
CA THR A 122 5.26 15.86 -32.08
C THR A 122 5.51 14.48 -31.41
N GLY A 123 5.96 13.49 -32.18
CA GLY A 123 6.26 12.13 -31.66
C GLY A 123 7.38 12.11 -30.62
N VAL A 124 8.44 12.91 -30.81
CA VAL A 124 9.57 13.00 -29.87
C VAL A 124 9.13 13.63 -28.55
N ASN A 125 8.32 14.68 -28.61
CA ASN A 125 7.80 15.34 -27.42
C ASN A 125 6.88 14.40 -26.62
N LEU A 126 6.03 13.63 -27.32
CA LEU A 126 5.17 12.62 -26.69
C LEU A 126 5.99 11.51 -26.02
N ALA A 127 6.99 10.97 -26.72
CA ALA A 127 7.86 9.94 -26.18
C ALA A 127 8.61 10.42 -24.92
N PHE A 128 9.12 11.65 -24.94
CA PHE A 128 9.78 12.25 -23.78
C PHE A 128 8.82 12.42 -22.60
N GLY A 129 7.60 12.93 -22.83
CA GLY A 129 6.59 13.08 -21.78
C GLY A 129 6.23 11.73 -21.12
N ILE A 130 6.04 10.68 -21.94
CA ILE A 130 5.78 9.32 -21.42
C ILE A 130 6.98 8.81 -20.61
N CYS A 131 8.20 8.99 -21.08
CA CYS A 131 9.40 8.57 -20.38
C CYS A 131 9.50 9.25 -19.01
N VAL A 132 9.29 10.56 -18.92
CA VAL A 132 9.30 11.31 -17.66
C VAL A 132 8.21 10.80 -16.71
N ALA A 133 7.00 10.54 -17.22
CA ALA A 133 5.91 10.00 -16.40
C ALA A 133 6.24 8.60 -15.86
N MET A 134 6.84 7.73 -16.66
CA MET A 134 7.29 6.39 -16.20
C MET A 134 8.35 6.49 -15.11
N VAL A 135 9.34 7.37 -15.28
CA VAL A 135 10.37 7.62 -14.28
C VAL A 135 9.75 8.14 -12.98
N TYR A 136 8.80 9.08 -13.08
CA TYR A 136 8.07 9.57 -11.90
C TYR A 136 7.36 8.43 -11.15
N VAL A 137 6.57 7.61 -11.85
CA VAL A 137 5.85 6.48 -11.24
C VAL A 137 6.82 5.50 -10.57
N PHE A 138 7.95 5.24 -11.19
CA PHE A 138 9.00 4.38 -10.63
C PHE A 138 9.54 4.95 -9.29
N PHE A 139 9.86 6.25 -9.27
CA PHE A 139 10.29 6.91 -8.04
C PHE A 139 9.21 6.90 -6.97
N ASP A 140 7.95 7.23 -7.30
CA ASP A 140 6.83 7.18 -6.34
C ASP A 140 6.67 5.78 -5.70
N LYS A 141 6.83 4.72 -6.49
CA LYS A 141 6.76 3.34 -5.97
C LYS A 141 7.94 3.00 -5.07
N ILE A 142 9.17 3.32 -5.49
CA ILE A 142 10.37 3.05 -4.68
C ILE A 142 10.30 3.77 -3.34
N PHE A 143 10.04 5.07 -3.34
CA PHE A 143 9.97 5.84 -2.10
C PHE A 143 8.80 5.42 -1.22
N GLY A 144 7.67 5.01 -1.82
CA GLY A 144 6.55 4.43 -1.09
C GLY A 144 6.92 3.12 -0.37
N VAL A 145 7.73 2.26 -1.00
CA VAL A 145 8.22 1.01 -0.38
C VAL A 145 9.27 1.32 0.69
N LEU A 146 10.21 2.22 0.41
CA LEU A 146 11.23 2.63 1.39
C LEU A 146 10.61 3.20 2.67
N ALA A 147 9.56 4.01 2.56
CA ALA A 147 8.84 4.53 3.72
C ALA A 147 8.16 3.45 4.57
N GLN A 148 7.85 2.30 3.98
CA GLN A 148 7.21 1.19 4.69
C GLN A 148 8.20 0.20 5.32
N GLN A 149 9.44 0.18 4.85
CA GLN A 149 10.46 -0.83 5.22
C GLN A 149 11.71 -0.25 5.88
N SER A 150 11.86 1.06 5.87
CA SER A 150 13.02 1.75 6.46
C SER A 150 12.57 2.83 7.45
N ASP A 151 13.48 3.35 8.25
CA ASP A 151 13.26 4.45 9.20
C ASP A 151 12.99 5.81 8.52
N LEU A 152 12.71 5.82 7.24
CA LEU A 152 12.46 7.02 6.47
C LEU A 152 11.05 7.54 6.77
N SER A 153 10.94 8.80 7.22
CA SER A 153 9.65 9.40 7.51
C SER A 153 8.70 9.29 6.30
N PRO A 154 7.48 8.74 6.47
CA PRO A 154 6.50 8.58 5.39
C PRO A 154 6.16 9.88 4.67
N LEU A 155 6.16 10.99 5.40
CA LEU A 155 5.92 12.33 4.84
C LEU A 155 7.01 12.69 3.82
N ILE A 156 8.28 12.56 4.21
CA ILE A 156 9.41 12.89 3.32
C ILE A 156 9.41 11.98 2.10
N ALA A 157 9.24 10.68 2.30
CA ALA A 157 9.25 9.70 1.22
C ALA A 157 8.17 9.97 0.17
N VAL A 158 6.95 10.31 0.59
CA VAL A 158 5.83 10.57 -0.33
C VAL A 158 5.98 11.90 -1.06
N TRP A 159 6.58 12.93 -0.44
CA TRP A 159 6.72 14.24 -1.05
C TRP A 159 7.98 14.43 -1.87
N LEU A 160 9.03 13.63 -1.63
CA LEU A 160 10.32 13.75 -2.29
C LEU A 160 10.23 13.65 -3.82
N PRO A 161 9.51 12.67 -4.43
CA PRO A 161 9.31 12.64 -5.88
C PRO A 161 8.65 13.92 -6.40
N ASN A 162 7.63 14.43 -5.72
CA ASN A 162 6.94 15.66 -6.11
C ASN A 162 7.85 16.88 -6.07
N ILE A 163 8.72 16.97 -5.08
CA ILE A 163 9.69 18.08 -4.98
C ILE A 163 10.68 18.02 -6.16
N LEU A 164 11.26 16.84 -6.42
CA LEU A 164 12.23 16.65 -7.50
C LEU A 164 11.62 16.98 -8.88
N PHE A 165 10.45 16.40 -9.17
CA PHE A 165 9.78 16.64 -10.44
C PHE A 165 9.13 18.02 -10.52
N GLY A 166 8.76 18.61 -9.38
CA GLY A 166 8.32 20.01 -9.31
C GLY A 166 9.42 21.00 -9.73
N ILE A 167 10.64 20.80 -9.25
CA ILE A 167 11.81 21.59 -9.67
C ILE A 167 12.05 21.41 -11.17
N LEU A 168 11.98 20.17 -11.67
CA LEU A 168 12.09 19.88 -13.10
C LEU A 168 10.99 20.59 -13.91
N ALA A 169 9.73 20.57 -13.44
CA ALA A 169 8.62 21.25 -14.08
C ALA A 169 8.87 22.76 -14.20
N ILE A 170 9.30 23.40 -13.10
CA ILE A 170 9.61 24.84 -13.10
C ILE A 170 10.73 25.16 -14.08
N TYR A 171 11.79 24.34 -14.08
CA TYR A 171 12.91 24.49 -15.02
C TYR A 171 12.45 24.41 -16.49
N LEU A 172 11.63 23.40 -16.81
CA LEU A 172 11.12 23.21 -18.17
C LEU A 172 10.18 24.35 -18.60
N VAL A 173 9.27 24.81 -17.72
CA VAL A 173 8.40 25.97 -18.00
C VAL A 173 9.22 27.23 -18.25
N TYR A 174 10.25 27.47 -17.45
CA TYR A 174 11.11 28.64 -17.64
C TYR A 174 11.87 28.61 -18.95
N ASN A 175 12.34 27.42 -19.34
CA ASN A 175 13.13 27.25 -20.56
C ASN A 175 12.25 27.19 -21.83
N ALA A 176 11.00 26.75 -21.72
CA ALA A 176 10.03 26.73 -22.85
C ALA A 176 9.64 28.11 -23.35
N LYS A 177 9.88 29.19 -22.58
CA LYS A 177 9.62 30.58 -22.97
C LYS A 177 10.70 31.21 -23.85
N LYS A 178 11.80 30.50 -24.10
CA LYS A 178 12.87 30.94 -24.99
C LYS A 178 12.76 30.25 -26.34
#